data_2646cbace0d73d441c8e778602bfd46d
#
_entry.id   2646cbace0d73d441c8e778602bfd46d
#
_cell.length_a   1.000
_cell.length_b   1.000
_cell.length_c   1.000
_cell.angle_alpha   90.00
_cell.angle_beta   90.00
_cell.angle_gamma   90.00
#
_symmetry.space_group_name_H-M   'P 1'
#
loop_
_entity.id
_entity.type
_entity.pdbx_description
1 polymer ?
#
loop_
_entity_poly.entity_id
_entity_poly.type
_entity_poly.pdbx_seq_one_letter_code
_entity_poly.pdbx_strand_id
1 'polypeptide(L)'
;MANSKKAAKNKSTKKQKTKVLDKPLNGIADIRRYFYRNETPIYFISATNFNLLGADEWVKGFKYITYIECFDGKHPNVFSPKEIPHDEFKSIEDINNYLLEHKQVIDYINSRAKGKKKGKALFLMFDEQTEKLAKQIGLELAFPPAKLRMHLDNKVVTNRVAEKAGVPCVPNILTRIDNYGMLQKKAGHLGPHWVVQTPYGDSGHTTFFISNEDDYNKYAEEIEAEKEVKVMKRINCRGSAIEACVTKNGTIVAPLMTELVGFKELTPYKGGWCGNEIFAGAFTKSIRDKARKYTQQFGDQLRKEGYKGYFELDFLIDTDTNELYLGELNPRITGASSITNHAVFALSDAPLFLFHILEFMDVDYKLSVAQLNRRWARPENIDSWGQLVIKYTESKIEQVTAAPLSGIWKMQ
;
A
#
# COMPACT_ATOMS: atom_id res chain seq x y z
N MET A 1 22.55 65.62 38.57
CA MET A 1 23.59 64.86 37.87
C MET A 1 23.67 63.45 38.44
N ALA A 2 23.27 62.48 37.69
CA ALA A 2 23.73 61.08 37.76
C ALA A 2 22.84 60.22 36.86
N ASN A 3 23.42 59.82 35.74
CA ASN A 3 22.81 58.90 34.75
C ASN A 3 22.77 57.47 35.30
N SER A 4 21.60 56.82 35.28
CA SER A 4 21.51 55.36 35.46
C SER A 4 21.04 54.69 34.15
N LYS A 5 21.98 54.09 33.47
CA LYS A 5 21.71 53.22 32.32
C LYS A 5 21.10 51.89 32.79
N LYS A 6 19.84 51.62 32.44
CA LYS A 6 19.22 50.30 32.54
C LYS A 6 19.72 49.38 31.43
N ALA A 7 20.43 48.34 31.80
CA ALA A 7 20.86 47.25 30.92
C ALA A 7 19.63 46.35 30.59
N ALA A 8 19.29 46.23 29.32
CA ALA A 8 18.31 45.27 28.83
C ALA A 8 18.90 43.86 28.85
N LYS A 9 18.32 42.97 29.67
CA LYS A 9 18.67 41.53 29.66
C LYS A 9 18.00 40.87 28.44
N ASN A 10 18.83 40.52 27.47
CA ASN A 10 18.47 39.63 26.36
C ASN A 10 18.15 38.24 26.92
N LYS A 11 16.88 37.84 26.93
CA LYS A 11 16.47 36.46 27.13
C LYS A 11 16.68 35.68 25.86
N SER A 12 17.79 34.93 25.75
CA SER A 12 18.02 33.95 24.73
C SER A 12 17.00 32.83 24.90
N THR A 13 16.06 32.71 23.98
CA THR A 13 15.18 31.55 23.84
C THR A 13 16.00 30.33 23.45
N LYS A 14 16.28 29.47 24.42
CA LYS A 14 16.82 28.14 24.19
C LYS A 14 15.85 27.37 23.30
N LYS A 15 16.16 27.20 22.01
CA LYS A 15 15.56 26.20 21.16
C LYS A 15 15.73 24.84 21.82
N GLN A 16 14.63 24.25 22.30
CA GLN A 16 14.64 22.84 22.71
C GLN A 16 15.03 22.00 21.49
N LYS A 17 16.28 21.55 21.46
CA LYS A 17 16.73 20.51 20.54
C LYS A 17 15.94 19.25 20.87
N THR A 18 15.16 18.76 19.94
CA THR A 18 14.62 17.40 19.95
C THR A 18 15.79 16.46 20.27
N LYS A 19 15.64 15.61 21.27
CA LYS A 19 16.65 14.57 21.58
C LYS A 19 16.77 13.67 20.35
N VAL A 20 17.69 13.97 19.47
CA VAL A 20 18.19 13.01 18.48
C VAL A 20 18.82 11.89 19.31
N LEU A 21 18.46 10.65 19.08
CA LEU A 21 19.14 9.52 19.70
C LEU A 21 20.62 9.63 19.36
N ASP A 22 21.48 9.70 20.36
CA ASP A 22 22.94 9.90 20.19
C ASP A 22 23.61 8.73 19.43
N LYS A 23 22.88 7.63 19.19
CA LYS A 23 23.34 6.47 18.45
C LYS A 23 22.23 5.97 17.49
N PRO A 24 22.59 5.53 16.27
CA PRO A 24 21.66 4.90 15.37
C PRO A 24 21.07 3.62 15.97
N LEU A 25 19.82 3.31 15.67
CA LEU A 25 19.22 2.02 16.01
C LEU A 25 19.99 0.91 15.29
N ASN A 26 20.31 -0.17 15.98
CA ASN A 26 21.11 -1.25 15.43
C ASN A 26 20.33 -2.56 15.40
N GLY A 27 19.76 -2.88 14.24
CA GLY A 27 18.99 -4.09 14.01
C GLY A 27 17.55 -4.06 14.55
N ILE A 28 16.88 -5.20 14.41
CA ILE A 28 15.44 -5.37 14.67
C ILE A 28 15.07 -5.07 16.13
N ALA A 29 15.87 -5.54 17.09
CA ALA A 29 15.55 -5.38 18.50
C ALA A 29 15.49 -3.90 18.92
N ASP A 30 16.39 -3.06 18.41
CA ASP A 30 16.37 -1.63 18.68
C ASP A 30 15.21 -0.92 18.00
N ILE A 31 14.88 -1.33 16.75
CA ILE A 31 13.74 -0.82 16.00
C ILE A 31 12.43 -1.14 16.74
N ARG A 32 12.23 -2.38 17.19
CA ARG A 32 11.06 -2.76 18.00
C ARG A 32 10.98 -1.95 19.29
N ARG A 33 12.08 -1.81 20.01
CA ARG A 33 12.14 -1.03 21.24
C ARG A 33 11.84 0.44 21.02
N TYR A 34 12.30 1.01 19.90
CA TYR A 34 12.02 2.38 19.51
C TYR A 34 10.51 2.59 19.32
N PHE A 35 9.82 1.73 18.59
CA PHE A 35 8.39 1.84 18.36
C PHE A 35 7.55 1.54 19.60
N TYR A 36 7.99 0.59 20.43
CA TYR A 36 7.35 0.34 21.72
C TYR A 36 7.40 1.56 22.66
N ARG A 37 8.41 2.41 22.50
CA ARG A 37 8.58 3.66 23.27
C ARG A 37 8.20 4.90 22.50
N ASN A 38 7.65 4.74 21.30
CA ASN A 38 7.29 5.86 20.45
C ASN A 38 6.32 6.80 21.15
N GLU A 39 6.55 8.09 20.99
CA GLU A 39 5.69 9.14 21.53
C GLU A 39 5.07 10.02 20.44
N THR A 40 5.49 9.88 19.20
CA THR A 40 4.93 10.60 18.06
C THR A 40 3.58 9.96 17.71
N PRO A 41 2.47 10.68 17.73
CA PRO A 41 1.21 10.14 17.26
C PRO A 41 1.32 9.75 15.77
N ILE A 42 0.76 8.59 15.42
CA ILE A 42 0.69 8.10 14.04
C ILE A 42 -0.76 7.72 13.79
N TYR A 43 -1.34 8.26 12.72
CA TYR A 43 -2.73 8.07 12.38
C TYR A 43 -2.84 7.37 11.03
N PHE A 44 -3.51 6.23 10.98
CA PHE A 44 -4.02 5.67 9.73
C PHE A 44 -5.44 6.17 9.53
N ILE A 45 -5.64 6.96 8.49
CA ILE A 45 -6.91 7.63 8.17
C ILE A 45 -7.48 6.98 6.93
N SER A 46 -8.66 6.36 7.05
CA SER A 46 -9.27 5.59 5.95
C SER A 46 -10.74 5.31 6.25
N ALA A 47 -11.46 4.70 5.29
CA ALA A 47 -12.83 4.24 5.50
C ALA A 47 -12.94 3.25 6.67
N THR A 48 -11.96 2.33 6.79
CA THR A 48 -11.87 1.30 7.84
C THR A 48 -10.43 1.15 8.34
N ASN A 49 -10.20 0.41 9.42
CA ASN A 49 -8.85 0.09 9.92
C ASN A 49 -8.23 -1.16 9.26
N PHE A 50 -8.97 -1.85 8.42
CA PHE A 50 -8.67 -3.17 7.87
C PHE A 50 -7.25 -3.31 7.31
N ASN A 51 -6.82 -2.39 6.45
CA ASN A 51 -5.56 -2.52 5.69
C ASN A 51 -4.30 -2.49 6.56
N LEU A 52 -4.34 -1.89 7.73
CA LEU A 52 -3.24 -1.87 8.70
C LEU A 52 -3.61 -2.46 10.06
N LEU A 53 -4.56 -3.38 10.07
CA LEU A 53 -4.96 -4.09 11.29
C LEU A 53 -3.73 -4.68 11.99
N GLY A 54 -3.66 -4.49 13.32
CA GLY A 54 -2.55 -4.96 14.15
C GLY A 54 -1.32 -4.02 14.20
N ALA A 55 -1.25 -2.95 13.41
CA ALA A 55 -0.12 -2.02 13.47
C ALA A 55 0.01 -1.31 14.84
N ASP A 56 -1.10 -1.12 15.53
CA ASP A 56 -1.16 -0.51 16.87
C ASP A 56 -0.62 -1.41 18.00
N GLU A 57 -0.47 -2.70 17.78
CA GLU A 57 0.19 -3.63 18.69
C GLU A 57 1.72 -3.44 18.68
N TRP A 58 2.26 -2.97 17.58
CA TRP A 58 3.70 -2.79 17.36
C TRP A 58 4.17 -1.37 17.63
N VAL A 59 3.30 -0.37 17.44
CA VAL A 59 3.67 1.05 17.49
C VAL A 59 2.86 1.76 18.57
N LYS A 60 3.51 2.09 19.68
CA LYS A 60 2.88 2.92 20.72
C LYS A 60 2.44 4.26 20.14
N GLY A 61 1.17 4.62 20.36
CA GLY A 61 0.61 5.89 19.87
C GLY A 61 0.07 5.79 18.43
N PHE A 62 0.06 4.61 17.83
CA PHE A 62 -0.64 4.36 16.58
C PHE A 62 -2.16 4.39 16.82
N LYS A 63 -2.89 5.07 15.93
CA LYS A 63 -4.34 5.23 16.00
C LYS A 63 -4.95 5.11 14.61
N TYR A 64 -6.15 4.57 14.58
CA TYR A 64 -6.98 4.55 13.39
C TYR A 64 -8.02 5.66 13.50
N ILE A 65 -8.18 6.43 12.44
CA ILE A 65 -9.28 7.38 12.27
C ILE A 65 -10.10 6.86 11.09
N THR A 66 -11.32 6.38 11.35
CA THR A 66 -12.11 5.66 10.37
C THR A 66 -13.47 6.32 10.17
N TYR A 67 -14.00 6.22 8.94
CA TYR A 67 -15.36 6.65 8.64
C TYR A 67 -16.37 5.64 9.21
N ILE A 68 -16.13 4.34 8.99
CA ILE A 68 -16.95 3.27 9.53
C ILE A 68 -16.44 2.92 10.92
N GLU A 69 -17.32 2.86 11.90
CA GLU A 69 -17.01 2.41 13.25
C GLU A 69 -16.67 0.91 13.21
N CYS A 70 -15.47 0.57 13.69
CA CYS A 70 -14.95 -0.77 13.67
C CYS A 70 -15.01 -1.38 15.07
N PHE A 71 -15.23 -2.70 15.16
CA PHE A 71 -15.29 -3.43 16.44
C PHE A 71 -16.37 -2.92 17.41
N ASP A 72 -17.52 -2.52 16.90
CA ASP A 72 -18.65 -1.98 17.68
C ASP A 72 -18.23 -0.85 18.63
N GLY A 73 -17.35 0.02 18.19
CA GLY A 73 -16.84 1.15 18.96
C GLY A 73 -16.00 0.80 20.18
N LYS A 74 -15.59 -0.46 20.32
CA LYS A 74 -14.88 -0.94 21.53
C LYS A 74 -13.37 -0.95 21.41
N HIS A 75 -12.81 -0.80 20.20
CA HIS A 75 -11.37 -0.83 20.03
C HIS A 75 -10.70 0.46 20.54
N PRO A 76 -9.76 0.40 21.51
CA PRO A 76 -9.23 1.60 22.20
C PRO A 76 -8.37 2.50 21.29
N ASN A 77 -7.95 1.99 20.14
CA ASN A 77 -7.10 2.71 19.20
C ASN A 77 -7.84 3.16 17.93
N VAL A 78 -9.15 2.89 17.82
CA VAL A 78 -10.01 3.36 16.72
C VAL A 78 -10.79 4.57 17.17
N PHE A 79 -10.84 5.59 16.36
CA PHE A 79 -11.68 6.79 16.51
C PHE A 79 -12.51 6.96 15.24
N SER A 80 -13.82 7.05 15.40
CA SER A 80 -14.74 7.43 14.34
C SER A 80 -15.56 8.66 14.81
N PRO A 81 -15.79 9.66 13.95
CA PRO A 81 -16.66 10.77 14.31
C PRO A 81 -18.10 10.29 14.56
N LYS A 82 -18.80 10.88 15.52
CA LYS A 82 -20.15 10.43 15.89
C LYS A 82 -21.21 10.87 14.89
N GLU A 83 -21.01 12.02 14.27
CA GLU A 83 -21.89 12.57 13.26
C GLU A 83 -21.34 12.21 11.89
N ILE A 84 -21.83 11.11 11.33
CA ILE A 84 -21.46 10.63 10.01
C ILE A 84 -22.69 10.79 9.13
N PRO A 85 -22.71 11.72 8.17
CA PRO A 85 -23.77 11.76 7.17
C PRO A 85 -23.71 10.50 6.29
N HIS A 86 -24.85 10.07 5.77
CA HIS A 86 -24.90 9.05 4.72
C HIS A 86 -24.61 9.71 3.38
N ASP A 87 -23.37 10.14 3.18
CA ASP A 87 -22.92 10.71 1.92
C ASP A 87 -22.42 9.60 0.98
N GLU A 88 -22.75 9.76 -0.29
CA GLU A 88 -22.22 8.90 -1.34
C GLU A 88 -20.85 9.43 -1.76
N PHE A 89 -19.79 8.78 -1.33
CA PHE A 89 -18.43 9.11 -1.72
C PHE A 89 -18.08 8.41 -3.05
N LYS A 90 -17.40 9.14 -3.92
CA LYS A 90 -16.97 8.64 -5.22
C LYS A 90 -15.64 7.89 -5.14
N SER A 91 -14.84 8.15 -4.10
CA SER A 91 -13.50 7.58 -3.93
C SER A 91 -13.12 7.46 -2.46
N ILE A 92 -12.06 6.71 -2.20
CA ILE A 92 -11.46 6.62 -0.85
C ILE A 92 -10.83 7.96 -0.46
N GLU A 93 -10.31 8.71 -1.41
CA GLU A 93 -9.77 10.06 -1.22
C GLU A 93 -10.84 11.02 -0.71
N ASP A 94 -12.08 10.93 -1.22
CA ASP A 94 -13.21 11.75 -0.73
C ASP A 94 -13.51 11.45 0.75
N ILE A 95 -13.47 10.17 1.15
CA ILE A 95 -13.64 9.78 2.55
C ILE A 95 -12.51 10.35 3.42
N ASN A 96 -11.28 10.26 2.96
CA ASN A 96 -10.13 10.81 3.68
C ASN A 96 -10.22 12.32 3.83
N ASN A 97 -10.63 13.03 2.77
CA ASN A 97 -10.80 14.48 2.77
C ASN A 97 -11.90 14.89 3.74
N TYR A 98 -13.04 14.20 3.72
CA TYR A 98 -14.13 14.41 4.69
C TYR A 98 -13.63 14.25 6.13
N LEU A 99 -12.90 13.17 6.44
CA LEU A 99 -12.36 12.93 7.78
C LEU A 99 -11.37 14.02 8.21
N LEU A 100 -10.52 14.50 7.31
CA LEU A 100 -9.54 15.55 7.61
C LEU A 100 -10.19 16.93 7.84
N GLU A 101 -11.37 17.19 7.29
CA GLU A 101 -12.14 18.41 7.48
C GLU A 101 -13.12 18.31 8.67
N HIS A 102 -13.39 17.08 9.16
CA HIS A 102 -14.36 16.86 10.22
C HIS A 102 -13.89 17.42 11.58
N LYS A 103 -14.69 18.26 12.20
CA LYS A 103 -14.33 18.95 13.46
C LYS A 103 -13.91 18.00 14.57
N GLN A 104 -14.63 16.90 14.80
CA GLN A 104 -14.31 15.92 15.85
C GLN A 104 -12.99 15.24 15.61
N VAL A 105 -12.62 14.97 14.34
CA VAL A 105 -11.32 14.40 13.95
C VAL A 105 -10.21 15.42 14.23
N ILE A 106 -10.39 16.68 13.86
CA ILE A 106 -9.42 17.75 14.13
C ILE A 106 -9.23 17.94 15.64
N ASP A 107 -10.30 17.95 16.41
CA ASP A 107 -10.25 18.07 17.88
C ASP A 107 -9.55 16.85 18.51
N TYR A 108 -9.82 15.65 18.01
CA TYR A 108 -9.15 14.42 18.44
C TYR A 108 -7.63 14.47 18.20
N ILE A 109 -7.21 14.87 16.99
CA ILE A 109 -5.78 15.03 16.65
C ILE A 109 -5.13 16.10 17.54
N ASN A 110 -5.80 17.25 17.74
CA ASN A 110 -5.31 18.33 18.59
C ASN A 110 -5.13 17.89 20.05
N SER A 111 -6.06 17.10 20.58
CA SER A 111 -6.00 16.59 21.97
C SER A 111 -4.79 15.68 22.23
N ARG A 112 -4.23 15.09 21.17
CA ARG A 112 -3.08 14.17 21.24
C ARG A 112 -1.77 14.82 20.85
N ALA A 113 -1.80 16.09 20.42
CA ALA A 113 -0.61 16.80 20.00
C ALA A 113 0.38 16.96 21.15
N LYS A 114 1.66 16.64 20.90
CA LYS A 114 2.77 16.91 21.81
C LYS A 114 3.53 18.15 21.35
N GLY A 115 3.27 19.27 21.98
CA GLY A 115 3.81 20.57 21.59
C GLY A 115 3.25 21.04 20.23
N LYS A 116 4.14 21.42 19.30
CA LYS A 116 3.74 21.86 17.94
C LYS A 116 3.54 20.69 16.95
N LYS A 117 4.04 19.48 17.27
CA LYS A 117 3.94 18.31 16.39
C LYS A 117 2.62 17.59 16.65
N LYS A 118 1.77 17.52 15.65
CA LYS A 118 0.47 16.85 15.73
C LYS A 118 0.54 15.37 15.38
N GLY A 119 1.58 14.94 14.72
CA GLY A 119 1.83 13.54 14.38
C GLY A 119 2.00 13.31 12.88
N LYS A 120 1.97 12.05 12.49
CA LYS A 120 2.13 11.59 11.11
C LYS A 120 0.83 10.97 10.61
N ALA A 121 0.50 11.20 9.34
CA ALA A 121 -0.66 10.63 8.68
C ALA A 121 -0.25 9.56 7.66
N LEU A 122 -1.00 8.47 7.66
CA LEU A 122 -0.96 7.37 6.71
C LEU A 122 -2.34 7.23 6.07
N PHE A 123 -2.37 6.96 4.77
CA PHE A 123 -3.60 6.76 4.01
C PHE A 123 -3.51 5.50 3.17
N LEU A 124 -4.64 4.88 2.90
CA LEU A 124 -4.72 3.77 1.93
C LEU A 124 -4.46 4.30 0.52
N MET A 125 -5.28 5.25 0.10
CA MET A 125 -5.14 6.02 -1.13
C MET A 125 -5.26 7.51 -0.78
N PHE A 126 -4.58 8.34 -1.51
CA PHE A 126 -4.60 9.79 -1.28
C PHE A 126 -4.11 10.55 -2.51
N ASP A 127 -4.59 11.75 -2.66
CA ASP A 127 -4.26 12.70 -3.72
C ASP A 127 -3.58 13.97 -3.17
N GLU A 128 -3.33 14.93 -4.04
CA GLU A 128 -2.73 16.21 -3.65
C GLU A 128 -3.64 17.02 -2.70
N GLN A 129 -4.97 16.86 -2.80
CA GLN A 129 -5.92 17.53 -1.89
C GLN A 129 -5.82 16.92 -0.48
N THR A 130 -5.80 15.60 -0.37
CA THR A 130 -5.62 14.89 0.91
C THR A 130 -4.29 15.30 1.57
N GLU A 131 -3.19 15.34 0.80
CA GLU A 131 -1.89 15.79 1.29
C GLU A 131 -1.93 17.24 1.81
N LYS A 132 -2.60 18.14 1.08
CA LYS A 132 -2.79 19.54 1.46
C LYS A 132 -3.59 19.67 2.75
N LEU A 133 -4.72 18.97 2.87
CA LEU A 133 -5.58 18.99 4.06
C LEU A 133 -4.83 18.46 5.30
N ALA A 134 -4.14 17.34 5.19
CA ALA A 134 -3.32 16.80 6.26
C ALA A 134 -2.29 17.82 6.76
N LYS A 135 -1.60 18.50 5.85
CA LYS A 135 -0.64 19.56 6.16
C LYS A 135 -1.30 20.77 6.84
N GLN A 136 -2.49 21.18 6.39
CA GLN A 136 -3.23 22.33 6.96
C GLN A 136 -3.59 22.09 8.43
N ILE A 137 -3.97 20.87 8.80
CA ILE A 137 -4.26 20.53 10.19
C ILE A 137 -2.99 20.19 11.00
N GLY A 138 -1.79 20.28 10.39
CA GLY A 138 -0.49 20.13 11.04
C GLY A 138 0.00 18.68 11.16
N LEU A 139 -0.50 17.76 10.34
CA LEU A 139 0.03 16.42 10.19
C LEU A 139 1.15 16.40 9.15
N GLU A 140 2.12 15.51 9.37
CA GLU A 140 3.16 15.20 8.40
C GLU A 140 2.78 13.92 7.66
N LEU A 141 2.75 13.96 6.32
CA LEU A 141 2.48 12.77 5.52
C LEU A 141 3.63 11.75 5.71
N ALA A 142 3.30 10.52 6.10
CA ALA A 142 4.24 9.41 6.21
C ALA A 142 4.16 8.50 4.97
N PHE A 143 4.23 9.12 3.81
CA PHE A 143 4.30 8.50 2.48
C PHE A 143 5.12 9.40 1.55
N PRO A 144 5.60 8.89 0.39
CA PRO A 144 6.07 9.76 -0.69
C PRO A 144 4.97 10.73 -1.13
N PRO A 145 5.31 11.92 -1.66
CA PRO A 145 4.31 12.88 -2.12
C PRO A 145 3.28 12.28 -3.07
N ALA A 146 2.03 12.71 -2.99
CA ALA A 146 0.93 12.22 -3.83
C ALA A 146 1.29 12.19 -5.32
N LYS A 147 1.92 13.26 -5.82
CA LYS A 147 2.37 13.34 -7.22
C LYS A 147 3.32 12.21 -7.62
N LEU A 148 4.29 11.82 -6.76
CA LEU A 148 5.20 10.71 -7.06
C LEU A 148 4.47 9.38 -7.01
N ARG A 149 3.61 9.17 -5.99
CA ARG A 149 2.79 7.97 -5.87
C ARG A 149 1.92 7.78 -7.11
N MET A 150 1.14 8.79 -7.48
CA MET A 150 0.26 8.74 -8.66
C MET A 150 1.03 8.51 -9.96
N HIS A 151 2.21 9.15 -10.12
CA HIS A 151 3.05 8.92 -11.28
C HIS A 151 3.49 7.46 -11.40
N LEU A 152 3.88 6.84 -10.27
CA LEU A 152 4.33 5.44 -10.24
C LEU A 152 3.17 4.43 -10.32
N ASP A 153 1.96 4.81 -9.93
CA ASP A 153 0.74 4.00 -10.04
C ASP A 153 0.25 3.85 -11.51
N ASN A 154 0.81 4.64 -12.41
CA ASN A 154 0.52 4.59 -13.83
C ASN A 154 1.10 3.32 -14.48
N LYS A 155 0.26 2.45 -15.07
CA LYS A 155 0.65 1.14 -15.63
C LYS A 155 1.67 1.24 -16.77
N VAL A 156 1.64 2.34 -17.53
CA VAL A 156 2.63 2.63 -18.59
C VAL A 156 3.99 2.99 -17.97
N VAL A 157 3.97 3.82 -16.92
CA VAL A 157 5.19 4.18 -16.16
C VAL A 157 5.77 2.95 -15.45
N THR A 158 4.92 2.14 -14.81
CA THR A 158 5.34 0.88 -14.18
C THR A 158 6.08 -0.03 -15.15
N ASN A 159 5.58 -0.16 -16.39
CA ASN A 159 6.25 -0.98 -17.42
C ASN A 159 7.66 -0.44 -17.75
N ARG A 160 7.81 0.88 -17.87
CA ARG A 160 9.12 1.52 -18.10
C ARG A 160 10.08 1.38 -16.94
N VAL A 161 9.57 1.44 -15.70
CA VAL A 161 10.36 1.19 -14.49
C VAL A 161 10.82 -0.27 -14.44
N ALA A 162 9.94 -1.21 -14.80
CA ALA A 162 10.27 -2.63 -14.88
C ALA A 162 11.39 -2.91 -15.89
N GLU A 163 11.32 -2.31 -17.08
CA GLU A 163 12.34 -2.40 -18.11
C GLU A 163 13.71 -1.91 -17.60
N LYS A 164 13.74 -0.71 -16.99
CA LYS A 164 14.97 -0.16 -16.36
C LYS A 164 15.51 -1.05 -15.24
N ALA A 165 14.62 -1.74 -14.52
CA ALA A 165 14.99 -2.65 -13.44
C ALA A 165 15.43 -4.03 -13.92
N GLY A 166 15.25 -4.37 -15.20
CA GLY A 166 15.45 -5.71 -15.74
C GLY A 166 14.44 -6.73 -15.21
N VAL A 167 13.22 -6.28 -14.90
CA VAL A 167 12.11 -7.12 -14.44
C VAL A 167 11.19 -7.41 -15.62
N PRO A 168 10.97 -8.69 -16.00
CA PRO A 168 10.18 -9.01 -17.15
C PRO A 168 8.69 -8.68 -16.95
N CYS A 169 8.10 -8.03 -17.94
CA CYS A 169 6.66 -7.91 -18.12
C CYS A 169 6.17 -8.91 -19.16
N VAL A 170 4.88 -9.22 -19.16
CA VAL A 170 4.27 -9.96 -20.28
C VAL A 170 4.65 -9.26 -21.58
N PRO A 171 5.03 -9.98 -22.67
CA PRO A 171 5.35 -9.36 -23.95
C PRO A 171 4.33 -8.31 -24.35
N ASN A 172 4.77 -7.06 -24.54
CA ASN A 172 3.88 -5.92 -24.69
C ASN A 172 4.49 -4.82 -25.57
N ILE A 173 3.65 -3.88 -25.96
CA ILE A 173 4.01 -2.58 -26.51
C ILE A 173 3.29 -1.46 -25.74
N LEU A 174 3.95 -0.32 -25.63
CA LEU A 174 3.36 0.91 -25.14
C LEU A 174 3.08 1.82 -26.34
N THR A 175 1.82 2.13 -26.61
CA THR A 175 1.45 2.86 -27.83
C THR A 175 0.06 3.49 -27.74
N ARG A 176 -0.17 4.50 -28.55
CA ARG A 176 -1.51 5.01 -28.80
C ARG A 176 -2.25 4.08 -29.77
N ILE A 177 -3.54 3.85 -29.52
CA ILE A 177 -4.46 3.08 -30.35
C ILE A 177 -5.67 3.97 -30.65
N ASP A 178 -5.95 4.20 -31.94
CA ASP A 178 -7.06 5.04 -32.40
C ASP A 178 -8.16 4.21 -33.10
N ASN A 179 -7.95 2.91 -33.34
CA ASN A 179 -8.93 1.97 -33.88
C ASN A 179 -8.41 0.54 -33.86
N TYR A 180 -9.31 -0.43 -34.11
CA TYR A 180 -8.98 -1.86 -34.12
C TYR A 180 -7.93 -2.24 -35.18
N GLY A 181 -8.00 -1.67 -36.40
CA GLY A 181 -6.99 -1.92 -37.44
C GLY A 181 -5.59 -1.48 -37.04
N MET A 182 -5.46 -0.37 -36.29
CA MET A 182 -4.18 0.06 -35.72
C MET A 182 -3.70 -0.90 -34.63
N LEU A 183 -4.58 -1.40 -33.77
CA LEU A 183 -4.27 -2.42 -32.77
C LEU A 183 -3.67 -3.66 -33.43
N GLN A 184 -4.35 -4.20 -34.45
CA GLN A 184 -3.87 -5.36 -35.23
C GLN A 184 -2.49 -5.09 -35.86
N LYS A 185 -2.32 -3.94 -36.49
CA LYS A 185 -1.06 -3.57 -37.16
C LYS A 185 0.10 -3.46 -36.18
N LYS A 186 -0.10 -2.85 -35.01
CA LYS A 186 0.96 -2.61 -34.03
C LYS A 186 1.24 -3.81 -33.14
N ALA A 187 0.21 -4.55 -32.71
CA ALA A 187 0.29 -5.62 -31.74
C ALA A 187 0.17 -7.04 -32.32
N GLY A 188 -0.03 -7.20 -33.64
CA GLY A 188 -0.22 -8.50 -34.27
C GLY A 188 0.91 -9.49 -34.03
N HIS A 189 2.15 -9.02 -33.87
CA HIS A 189 3.31 -9.84 -33.54
C HIS A 189 3.26 -10.44 -32.13
N LEU A 190 2.43 -9.94 -31.22
CA LEU A 190 2.21 -10.47 -29.88
C LEU A 190 1.26 -11.69 -29.87
N GLY A 191 0.57 -11.97 -30.98
CA GLY A 191 -0.39 -13.06 -31.12
C GLY A 191 -1.79 -12.56 -31.49
N PRO A 192 -2.78 -13.48 -31.58
CA PRO A 192 -4.12 -13.15 -32.06
C PRO A 192 -5.04 -12.52 -30.99
N HIS A 193 -4.64 -12.59 -29.71
CA HIS A 193 -5.45 -12.09 -28.59
C HIS A 193 -4.61 -11.19 -27.70
N TRP A 194 -5.19 -10.07 -27.30
CA TRP A 194 -4.50 -9.05 -26.53
C TRP A 194 -5.20 -8.74 -25.20
N VAL A 195 -4.45 -8.19 -24.29
CA VAL A 195 -4.97 -7.48 -23.12
C VAL A 195 -4.50 -6.04 -23.23
N VAL A 196 -5.44 -5.10 -23.22
CA VAL A 196 -5.17 -3.66 -23.24
C VAL A 196 -5.40 -3.09 -21.86
N GLN A 197 -4.45 -2.33 -21.36
CA GLN A 197 -4.58 -1.61 -20.09
C GLN A 197 -4.40 -0.11 -20.31
N THR A 198 -5.34 0.68 -19.77
CA THR A 198 -5.19 2.14 -19.69
C THR A 198 -4.26 2.51 -18.53
N PRO A 199 -3.71 3.73 -18.52
CA PRO A 199 -2.70 4.15 -17.55
C PRO A 199 -3.14 4.02 -16.09
N TYR A 200 -4.39 4.38 -15.77
CA TYR A 200 -4.93 4.41 -14.42
C TYR A 200 -6.19 3.56 -14.32
N GLY A 201 -6.46 3.02 -13.16
CA GLY A 201 -7.65 2.27 -12.81
C GLY A 201 -7.33 1.11 -11.89
N ASP A 202 -8.33 0.69 -11.11
CA ASP A 202 -8.24 -0.34 -10.10
C ASP A 202 -9.19 -1.52 -10.37
N SER A 203 -9.07 -2.55 -9.59
CA SER A 203 -10.01 -3.70 -9.55
C SER A 203 -10.32 -4.32 -10.93
N GLY A 204 -9.42 -4.17 -11.91
CA GLY A 204 -9.59 -4.73 -13.25
C GLY A 204 -10.51 -3.92 -14.18
N HIS A 205 -11.07 -2.80 -13.73
CA HIS A 205 -11.99 -1.97 -14.54
C HIS A 205 -11.35 -1.38 -15.80
N THR A 206 -10.02 -1.28 -15.84
CA THR A 206 -9.25 -0.71 -16.96
C THR A 206 -8.35 -1.75 -17.63
N THR A 207 -8.74 -3.02 -17.56
CA THR A 207 -8.07 -4.14 -18.20
C THR A 207 -9.03 -4.82 -19.16
N PHE A 208 -8.80 -4.68 -20.46
CA PHE A 208 -9.70 -5.09 -21.52
C PHE A 208 -9.13 -6.29 -22.28
N PHE A 209 -9.91 -7.35 -22.37
CA PHE A 209 -9.55 -8.57 -23.10
C PHE A 209 -10.11 -8.50 -24.52
N ILE A 210 -9.23 -8.42 -25.51
CA ILE A 210 -9.58 -8.22 -26.91
C ILE A 210 -9.22 -9.47 -27.72
N SER A 211 -10.21 -10.14 -28.27
CA SER A 211 -10.07 -11.31 -29.13
C SER A 211 -10.50 -11.04 -30.57
N ASN A 212 -11.31 -10.03 -30.80
CA ASN A 212 -11.86 -9.63 -32.07
C ASN A 212 -12.28 -8.14 -32.05
N GLU A 213 -12.80 -7.64 -33.16
CA GLU A 213 -13.24 -6.25 -33.30
C GLU A 213 -14.44 -5.92 -32.41
N ASP A 214 -15.36 -6.86 -32.21
CA ASP A 214 -16.53 -6.64 -31.35
C ASP A 214 -16.11 -6.44 -29.89
N ASP A 215 -15.08 -7.18 -29.41
CA ASP A 215 -14.54 -6.97 -28.09
C ASP A 215 -13.86 -5.60 -27.97
N TYR A 216 -13.14 -5.15 -29.01
CA TYR A 216 -12.52 -3.83 -29.04
C TYR A 216 -13.57 -2.72 -28.98
N ASN A 217 -14.61 -2.83 -29.77
CA ASN A 217 -15.67 -1.81 -29.91
C ASN A 217 -16.42 -1.57 -28.58
N LYS A 218 -16.45 -2.56 -27.67
CA LYS A 218 -17.02 -2.40 -26.32
C LYS A 218 -16.24 -1.41 -25.45
N TYR A 219 -14.94 -1.22 -25.73
CA TYR A 219 -14.01 -0.43 -24.91
C TYR A 219 -13.25 0.61 -25.74
N ALA A 220 -13.71 0.88 -26.97
CA ALA A 220 -13.02 1.77 -27.89
C ALA A 220 -12.90 3.18 -27.31
N GLU A 221 -13.97 3.69 -26.68
CA GLU A 221 -13.98 5.03 -26.10
C GLU A 221 -12.90 5.19 -25.03
N GLU A 222 -12.77 4.23 -24.11
CA GLU A 222 -11.77 4.27 -23.03
C GLU A 222 -10.33 4.09 -23.57
N ILE A 223 -10.15 3.23 -24.59
CA ILE A 223 -8.83 2.97 -25.17
C ILE A 223 -8.35 4.16 -26.00
N GLU A 224 -9.21 4.70 -26.85
CA GLU A 224 -8.89 5.79 -27.80
C GLU A 224 -8.73 7.15 -27.10
N ALA A 225 -9.38 7.34 -25.94
CA ALA A 225 -9.20 8.54 -25.11
C ALA A 225 -7.76 8.69 -24.58
N GLU A 226 -7.01 7.59 -24.47
CA GLU A 226 -5.70 7.59 -23.88
C GLU A 226 -4.59 7.95 -24.88
N LYS A 227 -3.64 8.76 -24.43
CA LYS A 227 -2.45 9.11 -25.22
C LYS A 227 -1.54 7.92 -25.46
N GLU A 228 -1.53 6.98 -24.54
CA GLU A 228 -0.72 5.78 -24.57
C GLU A 228 -1.37 4.70 -23.69
N VAL A 229 -1.46 3.50 -24.20
CA VAL A 229 -1.96 2.31 -23.51
C VAL A 229 -0.90 1.21 -23.53
N LYS A 230 -0.98 0.27 -22.57
CA LYS A 230 -0.19 -0.95 -22.59
C LYS A 230 -0.98 -2.04 -23.30
N VAL A 231 -0.48 -2.50 -24.44
CA VAL A 231 -1.04 -3.65 -25.16
C VAL A 231 -0.11 -4.84 -24.96
N MET A 232 -0.62 -5.92 -24.39
CA MET A 232 0.17 -7.11 -24.12
C MET A 232 -0.45 -8.37 -24.68
N LYS A 233 0.38 -9.38 -24.91
CA LYS A 233 -0.05 -10.73 -25.25
C LYS A 233 -0.99 -11.26 -24.18
N ARG A 234 -2.10 -11.87 -24.57
CA ARG A 234 -2.94 -12.63 -23.64
C ARG A 234 -2.25 -13.94 -23.27
N ILE A 235 -2.05 -14.17 -21.99
CA ILE A 235 -1.48 -15.41 -21.45
C ILE A 235 -2.49 -16.08 -20.51
N ASN A 236 -2.37 -17.39 -20.34
CA ASN A 236 -3.01 -18.11 -19.24
C ASN A 236 -2.18 -17.90 -18.00
N CYS A 237 -2.71 -17.27 -16.97
CA CYS A 237 -1.92 -16.94 -15.81
C CYS A 237 -2.65 -17.16 -14.49
N ARG A 238 -1.86 -17.34 -13.44
CA ARG A 238 -2.26 -17.29 -12.04
C ARG A 238 -1.67 -16.02 -11.42
N GLY A 239 -2.50 -15.23 -10.75
CA GLY A 239 -2.08 -14.05 -10.00
C GLY A 239 -1.32 -14.42 -8.72
N SER A 240 -0.44 -13.54 -8.31
CA SER A 240 0.24 -13.58 -7.03
C SER A 240 0.72 -12.18 -6.64
N ALA A 241 0.80 -11.90 -5.35
CA ALA A 241 1.21 -10.60 -4.84
C ALA A 241 2.44 -10.73 -3.94
N ILE A 242 3.27 -9.70 -3.90
CA ILE A 242 4.42 -9.62 -2.99
C ILE A 242 4.58 -8.20 -2.48
N GLU A 243 4.57 -8.06 -1.17
CA GLU A 243 4.77 -6.78 -0.52
C GLU A 243 6.24 -6.54 -0.20
N ALA A 244 6.66 -5.29 -0.29
CA ALA A 244 8.03 -4.90 -0.03
C ALA A 244 8.13 -3.48 0.54
N CYS A 245 9.31 -3.14 1.05
CA CYS A 245 9.59 -1.80 1.55
C CYS A 245 10.96 -1.31 1.07
N VAL A 246 10.96 -0.20 0.36
CA VAL A 246 12.19 0.52 -0.02
C VAL A 246 12.70 1.27 1.19
N THR A 247 13.88 0.88 1.68
CA THR A 247 14.56 1.55 2.80
C THR A 247 15.90 2.14 2.36
N LYS A 248 16.46 3.02 3.19
CA LYS A 248 17.83 3.53 2.96
C LYS A 248 18.90 2.43 2.95
N ASN A 249 18.62 1.27 3.55
CA ASN A 249 19.54 0.13 3.63
C ASN A 249 19.32 -0.92 2.52
N GLY A 250 18.30 -0.74 1.67
CA GLY A 250 17.92 -1.67 0.59
C GLY A 250 16.44 -2.01 0.61
N THR A 251 16.00 -2.86 -0.30
CA THR A 251 14.60 -3.29 -0.42
C THR A 251 14.34 -4.54 0.42
N ILE A 252 13.49 -4.41 1.44
CA ILE A 252 12.99 -5.53 2.25
C ILE A 252 11.83 -6.16 1.49
N VAL A 253 11.80 -7.49 1.41
CA VAL A 253 10.80 -8.25 0.65
C VAL A 253 10.13 -9.30 1.53
N ALA A 254 8.80 -9.24 1.63
CA ALA A 254 7.98 -10.23 2.32
C ALA A 254 7.86 -11.55 1.50
N PRO A 255 7.26 -12.60 2.05
CA PRO A 255 6.92 -13.80 1.28
C PRO A 255 5.93 -13.52 0.15
N LEU A 256 6.03 -14.31 -0.93
CA LEU A 256 5.07 -14.29 -2.03
C LEU A 256 3.74 -14.86 -1.57
N MET A 257 2.64 -14.19 -1.91
CA MET A 257 1.27 -14.54 -1.56
C MET A 257 0.49 -15.00 -2.78
N THR A 258 -0.45 -15.91 -2.57
CA THR A 258 -1.49 -16.18 -3.56
C THR A 258 -2.51 -15.05 -3.55
N GLU A 259 -3.26 -14.93 -4.63
CA GLU A 259 -4.45 -14.09 -4.68
C GLU A 259 -5.70 -14.95 -4.76
N LEU A 260 -6.70 -14.62 -3.97
CA LEU A 260 -8.03 -15.19 -4.02
C LEU A 260 -8.91 -14.24 -4.83
N VAL A 261 -9.33 -14.69 -6.02
CA VAL A 261 -10.03 -13.85 -7.00
C VAL A 261 -11.27 -14.55 -7.52
N GLY A 262 -12.39 -13.85 -7.56
CA GLY A 262 -13.61 -14.28 -8.23
C GLY A 262 -14.39 -15.40 -7.55
N PHE A 263 -14.19 -15.63 -6.25
CA PHE A 263 -15.03 -16.53 -5.46
C PHE A 263 -16.42 -15.93 -5.25
N LYS A 264 -17.44 -16.57 -5.79
CA LYS A 264 -18.82 -16.05 -5.80
C LYS A 264 -19.39 -15.80 -4.41
N GLU A 265 -18.93 -16.56 -3.43
CA GLU A 265 -19.32 -16.46 -2.02
C GLU A 265 -18.76 -15.22 -1.34
N LEU A 266 -17.71 -14.62 -1.91
CA LEU A 266 -16.97 -13.50 -1.32
C LEU A 266 -17.11 -12.19 -2.13
N THR A 267 -17.38 -12.30 -3.42
CA THR A 267 -17.50 -11.15 -4.32
C THR A 267 -18.42 -11.45 -5.50
N PRO A 268 -19.29 -10.50 -5.93
CA PRO A 268 -20.12 -10.67 -7.12
C PRO A 268 -19.31 -10.53 -8.43
N TYR A 269 -18.08 -10.00 -8.37
CA TYR A 269 -17.27 -9.73 -9.55
C TYR A 269 -16.38 -10.91 -9.92
N LYS A 270 -16.46 -11.37 -11.18
CA LYS A 270 -15.66 -12.50 -11.68
C LYS A 270 -14.13 -12.30 -11.50
N GLY A 271 -13.64 -11.07 -11.61
CA GLY A 271 -12.24 -10.72 -11.40
C GLY A 271 -11.99 -10.03 -10.04
N GLY A 272 -12.98 -10.05 -9.13
CA GLY A 272 -12.86 -9.35 -7.85
C GLY A 272 -11.86 -10.03 -6.91
N TRP A 273 -10.88 -9.29 -6.45
CA TRP A 273 -10.01 -9.73 -5.36
C TRP A 273 -10.81 -9.89 -4.06
N CYS A 274 -10.59 -10.98 -3.34
CA CYS A 274 -11.29 -11.29 -2.09
C CYS A 274 -10.39 -11.91 -1.01
N GLY A 275 -9.08 -11.75 -1.14
CA GLY A 275 -8.12 -12.17 -0.12
C GLY A 275 -6.79 -12.66 -0.67
N ASN A 276 -5.95 -13.08 0.26
CA ASN A 276 -4.62 -13.62 -0.02
C ASN A 276 -4.29 -14.75 0.94
N GLU A 277 -3.36 -15.63 0.56
CA GLU A 277 -2.80 -16.65 1.42
C GLU A 277 -1.27 -16.64 1.34
N ILE A 278 -0.63 -16.90 2.48
CA ILE A 278 0.80 -17.14 2.61
C ILE A 278 0.98 -18.56 3.15
N PHE A 279 1.64 -19.43 2.41
CA PHE A 279 2.12 -20.73 2.90
C PHE A 279 3.28 -21.24 2.05
N ALA A 280 4.19 -21.99 2.66
CA ALA A 280 5.46 -22.37 2.03
C ALA A 280 5.28 -23.18 0.74
N GLY A 281 4.23 -24.00 0.65
CA GLY A 281 3.92 -24.84 -0.51
C GLY A 281 3.13 -24.17 -1.64
N ALA A 282 2.72 -22.90 -1.50
CA ALA A 282 1.89 -22.20 -2.50
C ALA A 282 2.57 -22.10 -3.87
N PHE A 283 3.88 -21.98 -3.88
CA PHE A 283 4.70 -21.79 -5.08
C PHE A 283 5.97 -22.65 -5.04
N THR A 284 6.48 -23.00 -6.22
CA THR A 284 7.77 -23.66 -6.33
C THR A 284 8.91 -22.75 -5.82
N LYS A 285 10.02 -23.36 -5.39
CA LYS A 285 11.21 -22.59 -4.97
C LYS A 285 11.68 -21.61 -6.06
N SER A 286 11.66 -22.08 -7.33
CA SER A 286 12.07 -21.25 -8.47
C SER A 286 11.22 -19.97 -8.60
N ILE A 287 9.89 -20.10 -8.49
CA ILE A 287 8.97 -18.94 -8.56
C ILE A 287 9.20 -17.99 -7.38
N ARG A 288 9.32 -18.52 -6.14
CA ARG A 288 9.60 -17.68 -4.96
C ARG A 288 10.92 -16.91 -5.09
N ASP A 289 11.97 -17.56 -5.60
CA ASP A 289 13.28 -16.93 -5.77
C ASP A 289 13.27 -15.89 -6.89
N LYS A 290 12.60 -16.16 -8.03
CA LYS A 290 12.40 -15.18 -9.12
C LYS A 290 11.63 -13.98 -8.60
N ALA A 291 10.48 -14.18 -7.94
CA ALA A 291 9.65 -13.10 -7.42
C ALA A 291 10.43 -12.18 -6.47
N ARG A 292 11.16 -12.76 -5.51
CA ARG A 292 12.00 -12.00 -4.57
C ARG A 292 13.09 -11.22 -5.30
N LYS A 293 13.79 -11.83 -6.23
CA LYS A 293 14.85 -11.19 -7.03
C LYS A 293 14.27 -9.99 -7.80
N TYR A 294 13.17 -10.20 -8.51
CA TYR A 294 12.53 -9.15 -9.30
C TYR A 294 12.01 -8.01 -8.42
N THR A 295 11.43 -8.33 -7.26
CA THR A 295 10.97 -7.32 -6.31
C THR A 295 12.13 -6.49 -5.74
N GLN A 296 13.28 -7.10 -5.43
CA GLN A 296 14.47 -6.37 -5.01
C GLN A 296 14.99 -5.44 -6.12
N GLN A 297 15.10 -5.94 -7.35
CA GLN A 297 15.53 -5.14 -8.49
C GLN A 297 14.57 -3.96 -8.76
N PHE A 298 13.28 -4.22 -8.70
CA PHE A 298 12.25 -3.20 -8.89
C PHE A 298 12.30 -2.14 -7.77
N GLY A 299 12.35 -2.55 -6.50
CA GLY A 299 12.47 -1.65 -5.36
C GLY A 299 13.74 -0.81 -5.39
N ASP A 300 14.87 -1.38 -5.83
CA ASP A 300 16.11 -0.63 -6.01
C ASP A 300 16.01 0.40 -7.15
N GLN A 301 15.21 0.13 -8.19
CA GLN A 301 14.89 1.10 -9.22
C GLN A 301 13.93 2.18 -8.70
N LEU A 302 12.88 1.80 -7.93
CA LEU A 302 12.00 2.78 -7.29
C LEU A 302 12.77 3.77 -6.42
N ARG A 303 13.80 3.31 -5.69
CA ARG A 303 14.67 4.19 -4.91
C ARG A 303 15.39 5.22 -5.78
N LYS A 304 15.83 4.86 -6.98
CA LYS A 304 16.45 5.79 -7.94
C LYS A 304 15.44 6.81 -8.49
N GLU A 305 14.15 6.43 -8.58
CA GLU A 305 13.06 7.34 -8.93
C GLU A 305 12.64 8.24 -7.73
N GLY A 306 13.30 8.12 -6.57
CA GLY A 306 13.03 8.91 -5.37
C GLY A 306 11.97 8.34 -4.44
N TYR A 307 11.49 7.11 -4.69
CA TYR A 307 10.52 6.43 -3.83
C TYR A 307 11.19 5.84 -2.59
N LYS A 308 10.50 5.88 -1.46
CA LYS A 308 10.82 5.16 -0.23
C LYS A 308 9.56 4.68 0.46
N GLY A 309 9.67 3.60 1.19
CA GLY A 309 8.55 3.03 1.95
C GLY A 309 7.92 1.84 1.24
N TYR A 310 6.72 1.56 1.64
CA TYR A 310 5.95 0.37 1.31
C TYR A 310 5.41 0.38 -0.12
N PHE A 311 5.39 -0.79 -0.76
CA PHE A 311 4.76 -1.04 -2.06
C PHE A 311 4.42 -2.52 -2.20
N GLU A 312 3.52 -2.83 -3.13
CA GLU A 312 3.18 -4.19 -3.54
C GLU A 312 3.42 -4.34 -5.04
N LEU A 313 3.86 -5.52 -5.46
CA LEU A 313 3.89 -5.95 -6.85
C LEU A 313 2.96 -7.12 -7.04
N ASP A 314 2.10 -7.00 -8.05
CA ASP A 314 1.33 -8.13 -8.57
C ASP A 314 2.13 -8.83 -9.66
N PHE A 315 2.32 -10.14 -9.52
CA PHE A 315 2.97 -10.97 -10.50
C PHE A 315 1.99 -11.91 -11.17
N LEU A 316 2.20 -12.13 -12.45
CA LEU A 316 1.49 -13.10 -13.27
C LEU A 316 2.40 -14.30 -13.53
N ILE A 317 1.99 -15.47 -13.07
CA ILE A 317 2.67 -16.74 -13.34
C ILE A 317 2.00 -17.35 -14.56
N ASP A 318 2.68 -17.36 -15.69
CA ASP A 318 2.21 -18.03 -16.90
C ASP A 318 2.11 -19.53 -16.66
N THR A 319 0.90 -20.08 -16.77
CA THR A 319 0.64 -21.50 -16.46
C THR A 319 1.14 -22.46 -17.54
N ASP A 320 1.38 -21.96 -18.76
CA ASP A 320 1.84 -22.76 -19.89
C ASP A 320 3.38 -22.88 -19.90
N THR A 321 4.06 -21.81 -19.50
CA THR A 321 5.54 -21.73 -19.54
C THR A 321 6.20 -21.74 -18.16
N ASN A 322 5.44 -21.51 -17.09
CA ASN A 322 5.92 -21.32 -15.72
C ASN A 322 6.89 -20.12 -15.60
N GLU A 323 6.74 -19.13 -16.49
CA GLU A 323 7.46 -17.87 -16.39
C GLU A 323 6.73 -16.87 -15.49
N LEU A 324 7.51 -15.99 -14.85
CA LEU A 324 7.01 -14.98 -13.94
C LEU A 324 7.15 -13.60 -14.56
N TYR A 325 6.03 -12.87 -14.65
CA TYR A 325 5.95 -11.53 -15.21
C TYR A 325 5.39 -10.54 -14.20
N LEU A 326 5.89 -9.30 -14.23
CA LEU A 326 5.28 -8.20 -13.50
C LEU A 326 3.93 -7.84 -14.14
N GLY A 327 2.87 -7.85 -13.36
CA GLY A 327 1.54 -7.38 -13.72
C GLY A 327 1.37 -5.89 -13.44
N GLU A 328 1.48 -5.52 -12.16
CA GLU A 328 1.17 -4.17 -11.66
C GLU A 328 2.07 -3.77 -10.49
N LEU A 329 2.25 -2.47 -10.31
CA LEU A 329 2.81 -1.85 -9.10
C LEU A 329 1.70 -1.16 -8.33
N ASN A 330 1.62 -1.41 -7.04
CA ASN A 330 0.80 -0.68 -6.08
C ASN A 330 1.73 0.10 -5.13
N PRO A 331 2.07 1.39 -5.40
CA PRO A 331 2.98 2.19 -4.57
C PRO A 331 2.24 2.76 -3.34
N ARG A 332 1.56 1.90 -2.59
CA ARG A 332 0.63 2.25 -1.51
C ARG A 332 0.34 1.05 -0.61
N ILE A 333 -0.42 1.30 0.46
CA ILE A 333 -1.09 0.25 1.24
C ILE A 333 -2.12 -0.44 0.33
N THR A 334 -2.31 -1.74 0.48
CA THR A 334 -3.23 -2.56 -0.32
C THR A 334 -4.18 -3.38 0.55
N GLY A 335 -5.01 -4.18 -0.08
CA GLY A 335 -5.86 -5.14 0.61
C GLY A 335 -5.08 -6.21 1.37
N ALA A 336 -3.87 -6.55 0.89
CA ALA A 336 -3.03 -7.57 1.50
C ALA A 336 -2.20 -7.08 2.69
N SER A 337 -2.10 -5.77 2.92
CA SER A 337 -1.12 -5.22 3.87
C SER A 337 -1.33 -5.64 5.32
N SER A 338 -2.56 -5.99 5.71
CA SER A 338 -2.83 -6.52 7.06
C SER A 338 -2.20 -7.89 7.30
N ILE A 339 -2.09 -8.74 6.27
CA ILE A 339 -1.56 -10.10 6.42
C ILE A 339 -0.08 -10.09 6.81
N THR A 340 0.71 -9.16 6.30
CA THR A 340 2.14 -9.04 6.62
C THR A 340 2.42 -8.45 8.00
N ASN A 341 1.41 -7.89 8.69
CA ASN A 341 1.52 -7.48 10.09
C ASN A 341 1.32 -8.66 11.06
N HIS A 342 0.63 -9.71 10.64
CA HIS A 342 0.23 -10.84 11.48
C HIS A 342 0.94 -12.16 11.13
N ALA A 343 1.63 -12.25 10.00
CA ALA A 343 2.32 -13.47 9.60
C ALA A 343 3.50 -13.78 10.55
N VAL A 344 3.89 -15.04 10.64
CA VAL A 344 4.94 -15.53 11.57
C VAL A 344 6.26 -14.80 11.42
N PHE A 345 6.66 -14.44 10.20
CA PHE A 345 7.88 -13.66 10.00
C PHE A 345 7.81 -12.29 10.70
N ALA A 346 6.62 -11.67 10.74
CA ALA A 346 6.40 -10.42 11.47
C ALA A 346 6.54 -10.64 12.98
N LEU A 347 5.98 -11.70 13.52
CA LEU A 347 6.06 -12.03 14.94
C LEU A 347 7.50 -12.38 15.36
N SER A 348 8.26 -13.07 14.51
CA SER A 348 9.65 -13.44 14.76
C SER A 348 10.60 -12.26 14.71
N ASP A 349 10.38 -11.32 13.79
CA ASP A 349 11.24 -10.15 13.54
C ASP A 349 10.50 -8.82 13.79
N ALA A 350 9.80 -8.33 12.79
CA ALA A 350 8.98 -7.12 12.80
C ALA A 350 8.05 -7.13 11.58
N PRO A 351 6.85 -6.54 11.68
CA PRO A 351 5.97 -6.33 10.53
C PRO A 351 6.66 -5.53 9.44
N LEU A 352 6.38 -5.87 8.19
CA LEU A 352 6.96 -5.15 7.05
C LEU A 352 6.64 -3.65 7.12
N PHE A 353 5.42 -3.30 7.51
CA PHE A 353 4.97 -1.91 7.59
C PHE A 353 5.71 -1.08 8.65
N LEU A 354 6.31 -1.73 9.64
CA LEU A 354 7.15 -1.04 10.65
C LEU A 354 8.37 -0.36 10.00
N PHE A 355 8.96 -0.99 8.97
CA PHE A 355 10.07 -0.40 8.23
C PHE A 355 9.63 0.78 7.37
N HIS A 356 8.39 0.75 6.84
CA HIS A 356 7.80 1.91 6.17
C HIS A 356 7.72 3.09 7.14
N ILE A 357 7.09 2.91 8.31
CA ILE A 357 6.99 3.99 9.30
C ILE A 357 8.39 4.50 9.66
N LEU A 358 9.36 3.61 9.83
CA LEU A 358 10.73 3.96 10.20
C LEU A 358 11.40 4.91 9.19
N GLU A 359 11.14 4.76 7.88
CA GLU A 359 11.66 5.64 6.83
C GLU A 359 11.13 7.08 6.93
N PHE A 360 10.00 7.27 7.62
CA PHE A 360 9.35 8.57 7.81
C PHE A 360 9.52 9.11 9.25
N MET A 361 10.29 8.40 10.10
CA MET A 361 10.70 8.90 11.41
C MET A 361 12.07 9.58 11.33
N ASP A 362 12.24 10.66 12.08
CA ASP A 362 13.53 11.39 12.17
C ASP A 362 14.52 10.60 13.05
N VAL A 363 14.88 9.37 12.63
CA VAL A 363 15.80 8.50 13.38
C VAL A 363 16.78 7.82 12.43
N ASP A 364 18.03 7.77 12.85
CA ASP A 364 19.04 7.00 12.12
C ASP A 364 19.03 5.53 12.55
N TYR A 365 19.23 4.60 11.59
CA TYR A 365 19.26 3.18 11.85
C TYR A 365 20.16 2.42 10.88
N LYS A 366 20.62 1.24 11.31
CA LYS A 366 21.38 0.28 10.51
C LYS A 366 20.67 -1.06 10.52
N LEU A 367 20.44 -1.60 9.35
CA LEU A 367 19.76 -2.88 9.17
C LEU A 367 20.44 -3.67 8.04
N SER A 368 20.74 -4.95 8.30
CA SER A 368 21.20 -5.85 7.25
C SER A 368 20.01 -6.42 6.49
N VAL A 369 19.53 -5.68 5.47
CA VAL A 369 18.41 -6.08 4.62
C VAL A 369 18.66 -7.45 3.96
N ALA A 370 19.90 -7.72 3.53
CA ALA A 370 20.26 -9.02 2.93
C ALA A 370 20.08 -10.18 3.92
N GLN A 371 20.40 -10.00 5.22
CA GLN A 371 20.17 -11.05 6.22
C GLN A 371 18.68 -11.21 6.52
N LEU A 372 17.93 -10.12 6.60
CA LEU A 372 16.49 -10.14 6.84
C LEU A 372 15.77 -10.87 5.69
N ASN A 373 16.04 -10.49 4.44
CA ASN A 373 15.46 -11.13 3.26
C ASN A 373 15.80 -12.62 3.18
N ARG A 374 17.04 -13.03 3.50
CA ARG A 374 17.40 -14.45 3.57
C ARG A 374 16.60 -15.20 4.63
N ARG A 375 16.39 -14.59 5.80
CA ARG A 375 15.65 -15.20 6.90
C ARG A 375 14.17 -15.36 6.56
N TRP A 376 13.53 -14.33 6.01
CA TRP A 376 12.13 -14.37 5.60
C TRP A 376 11.85 -15.27 4.40
N ALA A 377 12.88 -15.56 3.60
CA ALA A 377 12.78 -16.46 2.45
C ALA A 377 12.75 -17.95 2.81
N ARG A 378 13.13 -18.31 4.02
CA ARG A 378 13.22 -19.71 4.43
C ARG A 378 11.82 -20.31 4.60
N PRO A 379 11.54 -21.49 4.01
CA PRO A 379 10.23 -22.12 4.11
C PRO A 379 9.75 -22.31 5.57
N GLU A 380 10.68 -22.62 6.48
CA GLU A 380 10.39 -22.82 7.90
C GLU A 380 9.92 -21.55 8.63
N ASN A 381 10.14 -20.38 8.03
CA ASN A 381 9.67 -19.08 8.54
C ASN A 381 8.39 -18.59 7.84
N ILE A 382 7.85 -19.39 6.93
CA ILE A 382 6.61 -19.10 6.20
C ILE A 382 5.54 -20.05 6.73
N ASP A 383 4.75 -19.59 7.68
CA ASP A 383 3.61 -20.33 8.20
C ASP A 383 2.37 -20.09 7.35
N SER A 384 1.38 -20.99 7.49
CA SER A 384 0.10 -20.83 6.79
C SER A 384 -0.71 -19.71 7.42
N TRP A 385 -0.95 -18.67 6.63
CA TRP A 385 -1.73 -17.51 7.01
C TRP A 385 -2.58 -17.04 5.84
N GLY A 386 -3.81 -16.63 6.10
CA GLY A 386 -4.70 -16.14 5.06
C GLY A 386 -5.67 -15.10 5.57
N GLN A 387 -6.21 -14.32 4.66
CA GLN A 387 -7.32 -13.42 4.90
C GLN A 387 -8.39 -13.60 3.82
N LEU A 388 -9.63 -13.52 4.23
CA LEU A 388 -10.80 -13.51 3.36
C LEU A 388 -11.55 -12.21 3.57
N VAL A 389 -11.97 -11.60 2.48
CA VAL A 389 -12.75 -10.36 2.48
C VAL A 389 -14.07 -10.61 1.78
N ILE A 390 -15.15 -10.52 2.55
CA ILE A 390 -16.51 -10.59 2.03
C ILE A 390 -16.90 -9.18 1.61
N LYS A 391 -17.21 -8.99 0.33
CA LYS A 391 -17.60 -7.68 -0.22
C LYS A 391 -19.11 -7.57 -0.32
N TYR A 392 -19.64 -6.58 0.37
CA TYR A 392 -21.01 -6.11 0.13
C TYR A 392 -20.97 -5.00 -0.91
N THR A 393 -21.66 -5.20 -2.02
CA THR A 393 -21.59 -4.32 -3.19
C THR A 393 -22.96 -3.88 -3.69
N GLU A 394 -24.01 -4.14 -2.91
CA GLU A 394 -25.36 -3.68 -3.21
C GLU A 394 -25.49 -2.17 -2.98
N SER A 395 -26.39 -1.54 -3.72
CA SER A 395 -26.69 -0.11 -3.56
C SER A 395 -27.58 0.22 -2.35
N LYS A 396 -27.99 -0.81 -1.58
CA LYS A 396 -28.85 -0.64 -0.41
C LYS A 396 -28.02 -0.56 0.85
N ILE A 397 -28.48 0.26 1.79
CA ILE A 397 -27.95 0.24 3.16
C ILE A 397 -28.63 -0.91 3.87
N GLU A 398 -27.84 -1.87 4.37
CA GLU A 398 -28.36 -3.01 5.14
C GLU A 398 -27.68 -3.10 6.50
N GLN A 399 -28.40 -3.62 7.48
CA GLN A 399 -27.88 -3.84 8.81
C GLN A 399 -27.29 -5.24 8.91
N VAL A 400 -26.03 -5.35 9.36
CA VAL A 400 -25.44 -6.64 9.73
C VAL A 400 -26.12 -7.12 11.01
N THR A 401 -26.95 -8.15 10.91
CA THR A 401 -27.70 -8.72 12.05
C THR A 401 -26.95 -9.87 12.72
N ALA A 402 -26.02 -10.51 12.02
CA ALA A 402 -25.18 -11.57 12.56
C ALA A 402 -23.81 -11.54 11.89
N ALA A 403 -22.76 -11.56 12.67
CA ALA A 403 -21.39 -11.70 12.22
C ALA A 403 -20.64 -12.66 13.14
N PRO A 404 -19.58 -13.35 12.65
CA PRO A 404 -18.68 -14.08 13.53
C PRO A 404 -18.11 -13.13 14.59
N LEU A 405 -18.06 -13.57 15.83
CA LEU A 405 -17.42 -12.81 16.90
C LEU A 405 -15.92 -12.67 16.59
N SER A 406 -15.36 -11.50 16.88
CA SER A 406 -13.90 -11.32 16.82
C SER A 406 -13.22 -12.30 17.78
N GLY A 407 -12.17 -12.97 17.33
CA GLY A 407 -11.47 -13.94 18.16
C GLY A 407 -10.57 -14.88 17.36
N ILE A 408 -10.00 -15.84 18.07
CA ILE A 408 -9.24 -16.93 17.47
C ILE A 408 -10.18 -18.10 17.24
N TRP A 409 -10.33 -18.50 15.97
CA TRP A 409 -11.17 -19.62 15.55
C TRP A 409 -10.27 -20.80 15.18
N LYS A 410 -10.64 -21.98 15.67
CA LYS A 410 -10.00 -23.23 15.24
C LYS A 410 -11.00 -24.05 14.45
N MET A 411 -10.60 -24.57 13.30
CA MET A 411 -11.36 -25.63 12.64
C MET A 411 -11.20 -26.91 13.46
N GLN A 412 -12.33 -27.57 13.72
CA GLN A 412 -12.38 -28.88 14.36
C GLN A 412 -12.52 -29.96 13.31
#